data_3e546abb1299f0013656203a16884436
#
_entry.id   3e546abb1299f0013656203a16884436
#
_cell.length_a   1.000
_cell.length_b   1.000
_cell.length_c   1.000
_cell.angle_alpha   90.00
_cell.angle_beta   90.00
_cell.angle_gamma   90.00
#
_symmetry.space_group_name_H-M   'P 1'
#
loop_
_entity.id
_entity.type
_entity.pdbx_description
1 polymer ?
#
loop_
_entity_poly.entity_id
_entity_poly.type
_entity_poly.pdbx_seq_one_letter_code
_entity_poly.pdbx_strand_id
1 'polypeptide(L)'
;MERDNQYIIPLDGLEEREYSFTFKADDTFFQSYERGEIKGGEVNVKVTLLKKKTSMLLNFDLSGTVKLTCDRCLELYEQPIAISDEILVNYGDETNFDTNSDAVTLSRDADSIDVSSFIYEYSHFALPIAHYHPDDADGNPTCNPKMIELIDKYKVEETEETEDAIDPRWEALRELKNNNN
;
A
#
# COMPACT_ATOMS: atom_id res chain seq x y z
N MET A 1 20.89 0.76 12.08
CA MET A 1 19.49 1.07 12.30
C MET A 1 18.95 -0.06 13.20
N GLU A 2 18.77 0.19 14.48
CA GLU A 2 18.15 -0.77 15.38
C GLU A 2 16.70 -0.94 14.90
N ARG A 3 16.37 -2.09 14.35
CA ARG A 3 14.98 -2.45 14.07
C ARG A 3 14.32 -2.68 15.41
N ASP A 4 13.27 -1.94 15.68
CA ASP A 4 12.47 -2.08 16.88
C ASP A 4 11.93 -3.52 16.92
N ASN A 5 12.26 -4.27 17.98
CA ASN A 5 11.82 -5.67 18.18
C ASN A 5 10.29 -5.80 18.35
N GLN A 6 9.57 -4.74 18.06
CA GLN A 6 8.15 -4.60 18.34
C GLN A 6 7.25 -5.47 17.43
N TYR A 7 7.72 -5.81 16.19
CA TYR A 7 6.94 -6.54 15.18
C TYR A 7 7.44 -7.96 14.94
N ILE A 8 8.03 -8.56 15.98
CA ILE A 8 8.59 -9.91 15.91
C ILE A 8 7.61 -10.91 16.54
N ILE A 9 7.29 -11.97 15.80
CA ILE A 9 6.54 -13.11 16.29
C ILE A 9 7.53 -14.21 16.63
N PRO A 10 7.64 -14.64 17.92
CA PRO A 10 8.46 -15.76 18.31
C PRO A 10 7.86 -17.07 17.78
N LEU A 11 8.68 -17.94 17.21
CA LEU A 11 8.26 -19.23 16.65
C LEU A 11 8.72 -20.41 17.51
N ASP A 12 9.64 -20.15 18.41
CA ASP A 12 10.17 -21.15 19.33
C ASP A 12 9.07 -21.70 20.25
N GLY A 13 9.02 -23.02 20.38
CA GLY A 13 8.03 -23.70 21.22
C GLY A 13 6.60 -23.67 20.70
N LEU A 14 6.33 -23.07 19.53
CA LEU A 14 5.01 -23.12 18.94
C LEU A 14 4.71 -24.51 18.35
N GLU A 15 3.60 -25.08 18.75
CA GLU A 15 3.04 -26.32 18.19
C GLU A 15 2.28 -26.05 16.87
N GLU A 16 1.88 -27.10 16.17
CA GLU A 16 1.06 -27.02 14.95
C GLU A 16 -0.39 -26.64 15.30
N ARG A 17 -0.65 -25.35 15.51
CA ARG A 17 -1.97 -24.78 15.77
C ARG A 17 -2.02 -23.30 15.38
N GLU A 18 -3.16 -22.69 15.59
CA GLU A 18 -3.40 -21.29 15.37
C GLU A 18 -2.99 -20.43 16.58
N TYR A 19 -2.38 -19.29 16.29
CA TYR A 19 -1.98 -18.27 17.27
C TYR A 19 -2.41 -16.89 16.76
N SER A 20 -2.70 -15.98 17.67
CA SER A 20 -3.07 -14.61 17.32
C SER A 20 -2.17 -13.62 18.03
N PHE A 21 -1.65 -12.66 17.27
CA PHE A 21 -0.81 -11.58 17.73
C PHE A 21 -1.43 -10.24 17.34
N THR A 22 -1.23 -9.22 18.15
CA THR A 22 -1.73 -7.87 17.86
C THR A 22 -0.58 -6.87 17.93
N PHE A 23 -0.51 -5.99 16.93
CA PHE A 23 0.48 -4.93 16.85
C PHE A 23 -0.23 -3.60 16.58
N LYS A 24 0.50 -2.52 16.78
CA LYS A 24 0.05 -1.18 16.48
C LYS A 24 1.14 -0.47 15.70
N ALA A 25 0.85 -0.16 14.43
CA ALA A 25 1.73 0.66 13.61
C ALA A 25 1.34 2.14 13.80
N ASP A 26 2.27 2.90 14.35
CA ASP A 26 2.10 4.33 14.67
C ASP A 26 2.92 5.24 13.75
N ASP A 27 2.93 6.54 14.04
CA ASP A 27 3.70 7.52 13.29
C ASP A 27 5.19 7.13 13.19
N THR A 28 5.78 6.56 14.25
CA THR A 28 7.20 6.20 14.27
C THR A 28 7.51 5.03 13.37
N PHE A 29 6.59 4.07 13.30
CA PHE A 29 6.67 2.94 12.38
C PHE A 29 6.73 3.42 10.91
N PHE A 30 5.78 4.24 10.49
CA PHE A 30 5.73 4.71 9.10
C PHE A 30 6.90 5.64 8.75
N GLN A 31 7.35 6.49 9.68
CA GLN A 31 8.49 7.39 9.49
C GLN A 31 9.83 6.66 9.41
N SER A 32 9.93 5.42 9.87
CA SER A 32 11.14 4.60 9.72
C SER A 32 11.44 4.27 8.25
N TYR A 33 10.44 4.38 7.36
CA TYR A 33 10.55 4.20 5.92
C TYR A 33 10.73 5.55 5.22
N GLU A 34 11.98 6.03 5.09
CA GLU A 34 12.37 7.40 4.66
C GLU A 34 11.68 7.91 3.38
N ARG A 35 11.32 7.03 2.47
CA ARG A 35 10.69 7.36 1.17
C ARG A 35 9.25 6.90 1.08
N GLY A 36 8.63 6.57 2.21
CA GLY A 36 7.25 6.10 2.26
C GLY A 36 6.26 7.18 1.83
N GLU A 37 5.20 6.76 1.17
CA GLU A 37 4.06 7.60 0.82
C GLU A 37 3.24 7.95 2.05
N ILE A 38 3.07 6.99 2.96
CA ILE A 38 2.42 7.18 4.26
C ILE A 38 3.33 8.02 5.16
N LYS A 39 2.83 9.19 5.59
CA LYS A 39 3.59 10.16 6.41
C LYS A 39 3.44 9.92 7.91
N GLY A 40 2.55 9.02 8.29
CA GLY A 40 2.25 8.62 9.65
C GLY A 40 0.87 8.00 9.73
N GLY A 41 0.39 7.75 10.95
CA GLY A 41 -0.93 7.18 11.16
C GLY A 41 -1.02 6.35 12.42
N GLU A 42 -2.17 5.71 12.59
CA GLU A 42 -2.42 4.74 13.63
C GLU A 42 -3.21 3.58 13.04
N VAL A 43 -2.54 2.43 12.90
CA VAL A 43 -3.11 1.22 12.31
C VAL A 43 -3.02 0.07 13.32
N ASN A 44 -4.17 -0.51 13.65
CA ASN A 44 -4.24 -1.73 14.44
C ASN A 44 -4.07 -2.92 13.52
N VAL A 45 -3.19 -3.82 13.89
CA VAL A 45 -2.82 -5.01 13.12
C VAL A 45 -3.07 -6.24 13.96
N LYS A 46 -3.88 -7.15 13.45
CA LYS A 46 -4.02 -8.49 14.00
C LYS A 46 -3.41 -9.48 13.02
N VAL A 47 -2.47 -10.28 13.51
CA VAL A 47 -1.84 -11.35 12.73
C VAL A 47 -2.28 -12.69 13.30
N THR A 48 -2.94 -13.51 12.49
CA THR A 48 -3.30 -14.87 12.83
C THR A 48 -2.36 -15.83 12.13
N LEU A 49 -1.54 -16.53 12.90
CA LEU A 49 -0.53 -17.49 12.42
C LEU A 49 -1.05 -18.91 12.58
N LEU A 50 -1.20 -19.64 11.48
CA LEU A 50 -1.48 -21.07 11.47
C LEU A 50 -0.18 -21.82 11.15
N LYS A 51 0.44 -22.42 12.17
CA LYS A 51 1.68 -23.21 12.01
C LYS A 51 1.38 -24.62 11.53
N LYS A 52 2.12 -25.07 10.49
CA LYS A 52 2.12 -26.45 9.97
C LYS A 52 3.56 -26.96 9.92
N LYS A 53 3.75 -28.24 9.59
CA LYS A 53 5.08 -28.89 9.53
C LYS A 53 6.04 -28.28 8.53
N THR A 54 5.54 -27.88 7.36
CA THR A 54 6.35 -27.44 6.21
C THR A 54 6.15 -25.97 5.85
N SER A 55 5.16 -25.33 6.47
CA SER A 55 4.79 -23.95 6.15
C SER A 55 4.04 -23.31 7.32
N MET A 56 3.86 -22.00 7.26
CA MET A 56 2.93 -21.26 8.08
C MET A 56 2.06 -20.36 7.20
N LEU A 57 0.80 -20.21 7.56
CA LEU A 57 -0.10 -19.23 6.96
C LEU A 57 -0.25 -18.07 7.93
N LEU A 58 0.02 -16.86 7.45
CA LEU A 58 -0.15 -15.62 8.18
C LEU A 58 -1.32 -14.86 7.57
N ASN A 59 -2.38 -14.66 8.33
CA ASN A 59 -3.49 -13.78 7.95
C ASN A 59 -3.30 -12.44 8.67
N PHE A 60 -3.35 -11.36 7.91
CA PHE A 60 -3.19 -9.99 8.37
C PHE A 60 -4.52 -9.26 8.27
N ASP A 61 -5.04 -8.79 9.39
CA ASP A 61 -6.19 -7.88 9.45
C ASP A 61 -5.70 -6.53 9.93
N LEU A 62 -5.68 -5.54 9.04
CA LEU A 62 -5.26 -4.17 9.31
C LEU A 62 -6.46 -3.26 9.28
N SER A 63 -6.57 -2.36 10.25
CA SER A 63 -7.59 -1.32 10.27
C SER A 63 -7.13 -0.08 11.02
N GLY A 64 -7.38 1.10 10.48
CA GLY A 64 -6.95 2.34 11.10
C GLY A 64 -7.00 3.53 10.17
N THR A 65 -6.16 4.51 10.45
CA THR A 65 -6.06 5.75 9.69
C THR A 65 -4.60 6.07 9.42
N VAL A 66 -4.29 6.43 8.18
CA VAL A 66 -2.96 6.86 7.76
C VAL A 66 -2.98 8.30 7.26
N LYS A 67 -1.85 8.99 7.36
CA LYS A 67 -1.68 10.36 6.88
C LYS A 67 -1.04 10.34 5.51
N LEU A 68 -1.74 10.90 4.53
CA LEU A 68 -1.29 11.01 3.14
C LEU A 68 -1.23 12.46 2.71
N THR A 69 -0.45 12.72 1.66
CA THR A 69 -0.47 14.02 0.99
C THR A 69 -1.54 14.03 -0.08
N CYS A 70 -2.41 15.02 -0.06
CA CYS A 70 -3.47 15.19 -1.06
C CYS A 70 -2.88 15.56 -2.43
N ASP A 71 -3.28 14.85 -3.49
CA ASP A 71 -2.81 15.09 -4.86
C ASP A 71 -3.29 16.42 -5.46
N ARG A 72 -4.34 17.04 -4.87
CA ARG A 72 -4.87 18.33 -5.34
C ARG A 72 -4.23 19.52 -4.63
N CYS A 73 -4.24 19.52 -3.29
CA CYS A 73 -3.84 20.68 -2.52
C CYS A 73 -2.49 20.54 -1.82
N LEU A 74 -1.86 19.35 -1.89
CA LEU A 74 -0.58 19.00 -1.29
C LEU A 74 -0.54 19.10 0.26
N GLU A 75 -1.68 19.27 0.90
CA GLU A 75 -1.80 19.23 2.36
C GLU A 75 -1.99 17.79 2.83
N LEU A 76 -1.59 17.54 4.08
CA LEU A 76 -1.81 16.24 4.72
C LEU A 76 -3.29 16.05 5.09
N TYR A 77 -3.78 14.84 4.90
CA TYR A 77 -5.11 14.44 5.35
C TYR A 77 -5.08 13.02 5.93
N GLU A 78 -6.12 12.67 6.63
CA GLU A 78 -6.29 11.35 7.23
C GLU A 78 -7.13 10.47 6.30
N GLN A 79 -6.55 9.33 5.91
CA GLN A 79 -7.18 8.32 5.08
C GLN A 79 -7.48 7.09 5.93
N PRO A 80 -8.76 6.72 6.11
CA PRO A 80 -9.09 5.44 6.72
C PRO A 80 -8.69 4.30 5.80
N ILE A 81 -8.09 3.26 6.37
CA ILE A 81 -7.71 2.04 5.66
C ILE A 81 -8.24 0.81 6.39
N ALA A 82 -8.62 -0.20 5.63
CA ALA A 82 -8.93 -1.53 6.12
C ALA A 82 -8.58 -2.55 5.04
N ILE A 83 -7.83 -3.60 5.41
CA ILE A 83 -7.47 -4.69 4.53
C ILE A 83 -7.36 -5.98 5.33
N SER A 84 -7.75 -7.08 4.71
CA SER A 84 -7.49 -8.44 5.20
C SER A 84 -6.84 -9.20 4.06
N ASP A 85 -5.65 -9.73 4.31
CA ASP A 85 -4.87 -10.47 3.31
C ASP A 85 -4.08 -11.58 3.98
N GLU A 86 -3.59 -12.55 3.19
CA GLU A 86 -2.88 -13.70 3.69
C GLU A 86 -1.61 -13.99 2.91
N ILE A 87 -0.61 -14.50 3.59
CA ILE A 87 0.64 -14.95 2.96
C ILE A 87 1.03 -16.33 3.46
N LEU A 88 1.39 -17.21 2.52
CA LEU A 88 1.94 -18.52 2.82
C LEU A 88 3.48 -18.42 2.88
N VAL A 89 4.04 -18.73 4.04
CA VAL A 89 5.48 -18.78 4.27
C VAL A 89 5.91 -20.24 4.36
N ASN A 90 6.76 -20.67 3.45
CA ASN A 90 7.32 -22.03 3.45
C ASN A 90 8.61 -22.08 4.27
N TYR A 91 8.87 -23.21 4.94
CA TYR A 91 10.17 -23.43 5.55
C TYR A 91 11.19 -23.88 4.51
N GLY A 92 12.30 -23.17 4.43
CA GLY A 92 13.40 -23.42 3.49
C GLY A 92 14.76 -23.50 4.19
N ASP A 93 15.81 -23.53 3.41
CA ASP A 93 17.19 -23.51 3.92
C ASP A 93 17.65 -22.07 4.23
N GLU A 94 17.07 -21.10 3.52
CA GLU A 94 17.35 -19.66 3.69
C GLU A 94 16.06 -18.86 3.82
N THR A 95 16.15 -17.73 4.52
CA THR A 95 15.04 -16.76 4.63
C THR A 95 15.03 -15.87 3.39
N ASN A 96 13.91 -15.84 2.68
CA ASN A 96 13.65 -14.95 1.55
C ASN A 96 12.21 -14.43 1.61
N PHE A 97 12.07 -13.12 1.85
CA PHE A 97 10.80 -12.39 1.84
C PHE A 97 10.62 -11.52 0.58
N ASP A 98 11.41 -11.79 -0.48
CA ASP A 98 11.22 -11.09 -1.74
C ASP A 98 9.91 -11.58 -2.40
N THR A 99 8.92 -10.67 -2.43
CA THR A 99 7.60 -10.91 -3.05
C THR A 99 7.66 -11.06 -4.57
N ASN A 100 8.80 -10.72 -5.20
CA ASN A 100 9.04 -10.99 -6.62
C ASN A 100 9.48 -12.45 -6.86
N SER A 101 9.79 -13.21 -5.81
CA SER A 101 10.07 -14.63 -5.92
C SER A 101 8.79 -15.47 -5.91
N ASP A 102 8.83 -16.65 -6.53
CA ASP A 102 7.68 -17.57 -6.60
C ASP A 102 7.19 -18.08 -5.24
N ALA A 103 7.96 -17.85 -4.17
CA ALA A 103 7.61 -18.27 -2.82
C ALA A 103 8.35 -17.44 -1.75
N VAL A 104 7.61 -17.08 -0.72
CA VAL A 104 8.16 -16.54 0.51
C VAL A 104 8.65 -17.70 1.38
N THR A 105 9.91 -17.62 1.82
CA THR A 105 10.53 -18.68 2.62
C THR A 105 11.12 -18.13 3.91
N LEU A 106 11.06 -18.94 4.96
CA LEU A 106 11.71 -18.70 6.24
C LEU A 106 12.66 -19.87 6.54
N SER A 107 13.86 -19.58 7.01
CA SER A 107 14.79 -20.62 7.44
C SER A 107 14.17 -21.52 8.50
N ARG A 108 14.43 -22.83 8.43
CA ARG A 108 13.96 -23.82 9.42
C ARG A 108 14.53 -23.57 10.80
N ASP A 109 15.69 -22.94 10.87
CA ASP A 109 16.41 -22.62 12.09
C ASP A 109 16.02 -21.25 12.67
N ALA A 110 15.07 -20.54 12.03
CA ALA A 110 14.58 -19.26 12.52
C ALA A 110 13.72 -19.45 13.78
N ASP A 111 14.11 -18.78 14.85
CA ASP A 111 13.40 -18.73 16.12
C ASP A 111 12.26 -17.69 16.15
N SER A 112 12.19 -16.84 15.14
CA SER A 112 11.21 -15.76 15.04
C SER A 112 11.00 -15.30 13.60
N ILE A 113 9.90 -14.57 13.35
CA ILE A 113 9.62 -13.90 12.09
C ILE A 113 9.31 -12.42 12.34
N ASP A 114 9.99 -11.53 11.59
CA ASP A 114 9.71 -10.10 11.56
C ASP A 114 8.62 -9.83 10.53
N VAL A 115 7.47 -9.32 11.00
CA VAL A 115 6.31 -9.02 10.16
C VAL A 115 6.19 -7.54 9.77
N SER A 116 7.16 -6.72 10.11
CA SER A 116 7.13 -5.27 9.86
C SER A 116 7.01 -4.92 8.38
N SER A 117 7.74 -5.62 7.49
CA SER A 117 7.67 -5.40 6.04
C SER A 117 6.28 -5.71 5.49
N PHE A 118 5.66 -6.81 5.91
CA PHE A 118 4.30 -7.17 5.49
C PHE A 118 3.26 -6.16 5.97
N ILE A 119 3.37 -5.68 7.22
CA ILE A 119 2.47 -4.64 7.75
C ILE A 119 2.59 -3.37 6.90
N TYR A 120 3.82 -2.97 6.53
CA TYR A 120 4.05 -1.81 5.70
C TYR A 120 3.47 -1.98 4.29
N GLU A 121 3.72 -3.10 3.62
CA GLU A 121 3.21 -3.42 2.29
C GLU A 121 1.68 -3.47 2.25
N TYR A 122 1.05 -4.19 3.19
CA TYR A 122 -0.41 -4.26 3.26
C TYR A 122 -1.06 -2.92 3.58
N SER A 123 -0.39 -2.07 4.37
CA SER A 123 -0.87 -0.69 4.58
C SER A 123 -0.90 0.10 3.26
N HIS A 124 0.07 -0.12 2.35
CA HIS A 124 0.07 0.49 1.02
C HIS A 124 -0.97 -0.11 0.09
N PHE A 125 -1.18 -1.43 0.12
CA PHE A 125 -2.22 -2.07 -0.70
C PHE A 125 -3.64 -1.61 -0.33
N ALA A 126 -3.83 -1.14 0.89
CA ALA A 126 -5.10 -0.58 1.34
C ALA A 126 -5.35 0.87 0.89
N LEU A 127 -4.36 1.53 0.25
CA LEU A 127 -4.51 2.90 -0.21
C LEU A 127 -5.35 2.99 -1.48
N PRO A 128 -6.16 4.05 -1.65
CA PRO A 128 -6.79 4.35 -2.93
C PRO A 128 -5.72 4.75 -3.97
N ILE A 129 -6.03 4.59 -5.25
CA ILE A 129 -5.12 4.98 -6.35
C ILE A 129 -4.88 6.49 -6.38
N ALA A 130 -5.89 7.28 -5.99
CA ALA A 130 -5.83 8.73 -5.96
C ALA A 130 -6.08 9.23 -4.54
N HIS A 131 -5.24 10.14 -4.08
CA HIS A 131 -5.23 10.64 -2.71
C HIS A 131 -5.87 12.02 -2.64
N TYR A 132 -7.13 12.09 -2.26
CA TYR A 132 -7.87 13.35 -2.12
C TYR A 132 -8.46 13.47 -0.73
N HIS A 133 -8.58 14.72 -0.25
CA HIS A 133 -9.44 14.97 0.90
C HIS A 133 -10.84 14.44 0.60
N PRO A 134 -11.50 13.80 1.59
CA PRO A 134 -12.90 13.40 1.43
C PRO A 134 -13.74 14.64 1.17
N ASP A 135 -14.76 14.49 0.33
CA ASP A 135 -15.76 15.55 0.16
C ASP A 135 -16.60 15.70 1.42
N ASP A 136 -17.17 16.89 1.63
CA ASP A 136 -18.11 17.13 2.71
C ASP A 136 -19.46 16.41 2.48
N ALA A 137 -20.39 16.52 3.44
CA ALA A 137 -21.71 15.89 3.34
C ALA A 137 -22.56 16.40 2.14
N ASP A 138 -22.23 17.56 1.61
CA ASP A 138 -22.88 18.18 0.46
C ASP A 138 -22.18 17.88 -0.87
N GLY A 139 -21.07 17.11 -0.84
CA GLY A 139 -20.29 16.71 -2.00
C GLY A 139 -19.27 17.76 -2.46
N ASN A 140 -18.93 18.74 -1.63
CA ASN A 140 -17.92 19.73 -1.96
C ASN A 140 -16.53 19.26 -1.50
N PRO A 141 -15.46 19.52 -2.28
CA PRO A 141 -14.09 19.17 -1.90
C PRO A 141 -13.65 19.95 -0.65
N THR A 142 -13.14 19.24 0.35
CA THR A 142 -12.61 19.86 1.58
C THR A 142 -11.13 20.27 1.46
N CYS A 143 -10.59 20.28 0.25
CA CYS A 143 -9.25 20.76 -0.04
C CYS A 143 -9.08 22.26 0.26
N ASN A 144 -7.83 22.70 0.43
CA ASN A 144 -7.51 24.12 0.60
C ASN A 144 -8.10 24.97 -0.56
N PRO A 145 -9.02 25.90 -0.27
CA PRO A 145 -9.73 26.66 -1.30
C PRO A 145 -8.80 27.46 -2.23
N LYS A 146 -7.69 27.99 -1.71
CA LYS A 146 -6.70 28.74 -2.51
C LYS A 146 -6.02 27.88 -3.55
N MET A 147 -5.76 26.61 -3.22
CA MET A 147 -5.14 25.67 -4.16
C MET A 147 -6.16 25.24 -5.22
N ILE A 148 -7.42 25.04 -4.84
CA ILE A 148 -8.48 24.74 -5.81
C ILE A 148 -8.67 25.88 -6.78
N GLU A 149 -8.76 27.14 -6.31
CA GLU A 149 -8.82 28.33 -7.17
C GLU A 149 -7.64 28.42 -8.14
N LEU A 150 -6.43 28.07 -7.66
CA LEU A 150 -5.25 28.06 -8.49
C LEU A 150 -5.30 26.99 -9.58
N ILE A 151 -5.75 25.80 -9.24
CA ILE A 151 -5.93 24.69 -10.19
C ILE A 151 -6.96 25.08 -11.26
N ASP A 152 -8.10 25.61 -10.86
CA ASP A 152 -9.17 26.03 -11.78
C ASP A 152 -8.70 27.15 -12.72
N LYS A 153 -7.87 28.08 -12.25
CA LYS A 153 -7.28 29.12 -13.07
C LYS A 153 -6.37 28.60 -14.19
N TYR A 154 -5.67 27.48 -13.94
CA TYR A 154 -4.74 26.89 -14.92
C TYR A 154 -5.30 25.65 -15.61
N LYS A 155 -6.53 25.26 -15.30
CA LYS A 155 -7.24 24.21 -16.00
C LYS A 155 -7.45 24.63 -17.44
N VAL A 156 -6.86 23.88 -18.36
CA VAL A 156 -7.13 24.05 -19.79
C VAL A 156 -8.56 23.58 -20.03
N GLU A 157 -9.44 24.48 -20.52
CA GLU A 157 -10.73 24.06 -21.04
C GLU A 157 -10.46 23.08 -22.19
N GLU A 158 -10.93 21.84 -22.06
CA GLU A 158 -10.95 20.93 -23.21
C GLU A 158 -11.82 21.59 -24.27
N THR A 159 -11.18 22.26 -25.22
CA THR A 159 -11.85 22.60 -26.47
C THR A 159 -12.28 21.27 -27.07
N GLU A 160 -13.59 21.10 -27.32
CA GLU A 160 -14.10 19.96 -28.08
C GLU A 160 -13.25 19.84 -29.34
N GLU A 161 -12.23 18.96 -29.29
CA GLU A 161 -11.50 18.59 -30.49
C GLU A 161 -12.55 17.95 -31.40
N THR A 162 -12.92 18.64 -32.48
CA THR A 162 -13.68 18.05 -33.55
C THR A 162 -12.96 16.77 -33.96
N GLU A 163 -13.64 15.63 -33.91
CA GLU A 163 -13.11 14.26 -34.14
C GLU A 163 -12.25 14.09 -35.40
N ASP A 164 -12.16 15.12 -36.22
CA ASP A 164 -11.40 15.15 -37.50
C ASP A 164 -10.03 15.86 -37.47
N ALA A 165 -9.67 16.51 -36.38
CA ALA A 165 -8.36 17.20 -36.28
C ALA A 165 -7.28 16.30 -35.68
N ILE A 166 -6.78 15.36 -36.45
CA ILE A 166 -5.63 14.57 -36.07
C ILE A 166 -4.40 15.49 -36.02
N ASP A 167 -3.71 15.53 -34.86
CA ASP A 167 -2.44 16.24 -34.69
C ASP A 167 -1.46 15.82 -35.83
N PRO A 168 -0.91 16.75 -36.61
CA PRO A 168 0.00 16.44 -37.72
C PRO A 168 1.17 15.52 -37.33
N ARG A 169 1.57 15.50 -36.06
CA ARG A 169 2.61 14.62 -35.56
C ARG A 169 2.23 13.12 -35.62
N TRP A 170 0.94 12.82 -35.67
CA TRP A 170 0.43 11.44 -35.71
C TRP A 170 0.05 10.98 -37.11
N GLU A 171 0.23 11.83 -38.14
CA GLU A 171 -0.15 11.51 -39.52
C GLU A 171 0.60 10.31 -40.08
N ALA A 172 1.86 10.13 -39.71
CA ALA A 172 2.66 8.95 -40.08
C ALA A 172 2.12 7.63 -39.51
N LEU A 173 1.41 7.66 -38.38
CA LEU A 173 0.80 6.46 -37.80
C LEU A 173 -0.52 6.07 -38.50
N ARG A 174 -1.17 7.00 -39.19
CA ARG A 174 -2.37 6.75 -39.97
C ARG A 174 -2.10 5.81 -41.16
N GLU A 175 -0.94 5.91 -41.77
CA GLU A 175 -0.50 5.03 -42.86
C GLU A 175 -0.32 3.58 -42.40
N LEU A 176 0.14 3.38 -41.18
CA LEU A 176 0.30 2.04 -40.57
C LEU A 176 -1.04 1.33 -40.35
N LYS A 177 -2.10 2.07 -40.01
CA LYS A 177 -3.45 1.51 -39.80
C LYS A 177 -4.09 1.07 -41.11
N ASN A 178 -3.78 1.73 -42.23
CA ASN A 178 -4.34 1.41 -43.53
C ASN A 178 -3.63 0.24 -44.25
N ASN A 179 -2.39 -0.11 -43.84
CA ASN A 179 -1.62 -1.20 -44.43
C ASN A 179 -1.87 -2.58 -43.78
N ASN A 180 -2.73 -2.69 -42.78
CA ASN A 180 -3.05 -3.93 -42.08
C ASN A 180 -4.49 -4.46 -42.38
N ASN A 181 -5.09 -4.11 -43.52
CA ASN A 181 -6.34 -4.69 -43.99
C ASN A 181 -6.12 -5.51 -45.24
#